data_0a2f1688775be20272334fbd10706e35
#
_entry.id   0a2f1688775be20272334fbd10706e35
#
_cell.length_a   1.000
_cell.length_b   1.000
_cell.length_c   1.000
_cell.angle_alpha   90.00
_cell.angle_beta   90.00
_cell.angle_gamma   90.00
#
_symmetry.space_group_name_H-M   'P 1'
#
loop_
_entity.id
_entity.type
_entity.pdbx_description
1 polymer ?
#
loop_
_entity_poly.entity_id
_entity_poly.type
_entity_poly.pdbx_seq_one_letter_code
_entity_poly.pdbx_strand_id
1 'polypeptide(L)'
;MKDYKLKRQKNLDKYRRQYEERKEFHKLLKEYASDIIASENFRNTRNYIQHGSMPVYRHCMDVADQSIKISKLLRVNCNERELIRGALLHDYFLYDWHDKYRDNYQRLHGFYHPGIALRNAQKEYSLSDREKDIIKKRMWPLTIIPPACREAWIVTAADKYCSLLETLKLRRGSGKTRMEIAK
;
A
#
# COMPACT_ATOMS: atom_id res chain seq x y z
N MET A 1 30.90 24.59 16.05
CA MET A 1 31.46 23.59 15.11
C MET A 1 31.10 22.15 15.43
N LYS A 2 31.13 21.68 16.68
CA LYS A 2 30.76 20.29 17.08
C LYS A 2 29.30 19.97 16.75
N ASP A 3 28.39 20.88 17.02
CA ASP A 3 26.92 20.66 16.80
C ASP A 3 26.56 20.50 15.33
N TYR A 4 27.20 21.27 14.43
CA TYR A 4 27.01 21.13 12.98
C TYR A 4 27.48 19.76 12.46
N LYS A 5 28.64 19.27 12.94
CA LYS A 5 29.14 17.94 12.53
C LYS A 5 28.20 16.82 13.01
N LEU A 6 27.69 16.91 14.24
CA LEU A 6 26.75 15.94 14.79
C LEU A 6 25.42 15.92 14.02
N LYS A 7 24.88 17.08 13.67
CA LYS A 7 23.64 17.20 12.86
C LYS A 7 23.83 16.63 11.46
N ARG A 8 24.99 16.90 10.84
CA ARG A 8 25.34 16.33 9.53
C ARG A 8 25.44 14.81 9.58
N GLN A 9 26.08 14.26 10.61
CA GLN A 9 26.21 12.81 10.80
C GLN A 9 24.83 12.15 10.97
N LYS A 10 23.98 12.69 11.85
CA LYS A 10 22.59 12.19 12.02
C LYS A 10 21.80 12.18 10.72
N ASN A 11 21.97 13.20 9.88
CA ASN A 11 21.30 13.25 8.58
C ASN A 11 21.83 12.16 7.63
N LEU A 12 23.15 11.96 7.56
CA LEU A 12 23.78 10.91 6.75
C LEU A 12 23.30 9.52 7.19
N ASP A 13 23.26 9.25 8.49
CA ASP A 13 22.79 7.97 9.03
C ASP A 13 21.31 7.73 8.71
N LYS A 14 20.49 8.78 8.79
CA LYS A 14 19.08 8.74 8.36
C LYS A 14 18.95 8.40 6.87
N TYR A 15 19.73 9.05 5.99
CA TYR A 15 19.68 8.77 4.55
C TYR A 15 20.17 7.36 4.23
N ARG A 16 21.25 6.90 4.89
CA ARG A 16 21.75 5.53 4.73
C ARG A 16 20.68 4.51 5.12
N ARG A 17 20.05 4.68 6.28
CA ARG A 17 18.97 3.79 6.74
C ARG A 17 17.80 3.77 5.74
N GLN A 18 17.34 4.92 5.28
CA GLN A 18 16.24 5.00 4.29
C GLN A 18 16.62 4.35 2.95
N TYR A 19 17.88 4.42 2.55
CA TYR A 19 18.36 3.75 1.35
C TYR A 19 18.33 2.22 1.50
N GLU A 20 18.84 1.70 2.62
CA GLU A 20 18.84 0.24 2.89
C GLU A 20 17.41 -0.31 3.04
N GLU A 21 16.53 0.39 3.76
CA GLU A 21 15.10 0.04 3.87
C GLU A 21 14.45 -0.06 2.48
N ARG A 22 14.72 0.89 1.61
CA ARG A 22 14.18 0.93 0.25
C ARG A 22 14.72 -0.21 -0.61
N LYS A 23 16.01 -0.50 -0.52
CA LYS A 23 16.65 -1.60 -1.21
C LYS A 23 16.08 -2.95 -0.78
N GLU A 24 15.89 -3.13 0.52
CA GLU A 24 15.26 -4.33 1.08
C GLU A 24 13.82 -4.48 0.57
N PHE A 25 13.02 -3.43 0.62
CA PHE A 25 11.65 -3.46 0.11
C PHE A 25 11.59 -3.84 -1.38
N HIS A 26 12.47 -3.30 -2.22
CA HIS A 26 12.56 -3.69 -3.63
C HIS A 26 12.92 -5.16 -3.81
N LYS A 27 13.81 -5.70 -2.97
CA LYS A 27 14.14 -7.13 -2.99
C LYS A 27 12.91 -7.98 -2.68
N LEU A 28 12.17 -7.64 -1.63
CA LEU A 28 10.94 -8.33 -1.23
C LEU A 28 9.85 -8.26 -2.32
N LEU A 29 9.69 -7.11 -2.97
CA LEU A 29 8.76 -6.97 -4.10
C LEU A 29 9.14 -7.89 -5.26
N LYS A 30 10.42 -7.97 -5.60
CA LYS A 30 10.90 -8.85 -6.67
C LYS A 30 10.69 -10.32 -6.33
N GLU A 31 10.89 -10.69 -5.08
CA GLU A 31 10.79 -12.07 -4.60
C GLU A 31 9.32 -12.54 -4.50
N TYR A 32 8.43 -11.71 -3.95
CA TYR A 32 7.08 -12.16 -3.56
C TYR A 32 5.94 -11.61 -4.42
N ALA A 33 6.18 -10.56 -5.20
CA ALA A 33 5.12 -9.84 -5.92
C ALA A 33 5.53 -9.40 -7.33
N SER A 34 6.51 -10.04 -7.95
CA SER A 34 6.95 -9.71 -9.31
C SER A 34 5.83 -9.86 -10.34
N ASP A 35 4.95 -10.83 -10.17
CA ASP A 35 3.76 -11.04 -10.99
C ASP A 35 2.78 -9.85 -10.89
N ILE A 36 2.53 -9.34 -9.69
CA ILE A 36 1.65 -8.19 -9.45
C ILE A 36 2.26 -6.91 -10.05
N ILE A 37 3.54 -6.65 -9.75
CA ILE A 37 4.23 -5.44 -10.23
C ILE A 37 4.38 -5.42 -11.76
N ALA A 38 4.48 -6.59 -12.40
CA ALA A 38 4.56 -6.73 -13.84
C ALA A 38 3.18 -6.63 -14.53
N SER A 39 2.07 -6.84 -13.81
CA SER A 39 0.72 -6.81 -14.35
C SER A 39 0.38 -5.43 -14.94
N GLU A 40 -0.19 -5.43 -16.13
CA GLU A 40 -0.68 -4.21 -16.79
C GLU A 40 -1.82 -3.59 -16.00
N ASN A 41 -2.75 -4.39 -15.51
CA ASN A 41 -3.89 -3.93 -14.70
C ASN A 41 -3.42 -3.26 -13.41
N PHE A 42 -2.43 -3.84 -12.70
CA PHE A 42 -1.87 -3.20 -11.52
C PHE A 42 -1.16 -1.89 -11.87
N ARG A 43 -0.42 -1.82 -12.98
CA ARG A 43 0.21 -0.58 -13.45
C ARG A 43 -0.81 0.48 -13.83
N ASN A 44 -1.94 0.08 -14.41
CA ASN A 44 -3.03 1.00 -14.78
C ASN A 44 -3.68 1.67 -13.57
N THR A 45 -3.53 1.15 -12.35
CA THR A 45 -3.99 1.82 -11.12
C THR A 45 -3.27 3.15 -10.85
N ARG A 46 -2.23 3.50 -11.63
CA ARG A 46 -1.61 4.84 -11.64
C ARG A 46 -2.55 5.93 -12.16
N ASN A 47 -3.54 5.54 -12.95
CA ASN A 47 -4.51 6.46 -13.56
C ASN A 47 -5.72 6.73 -12.64
N TYR A 48 -5.86 6.01 -11.55
CA TYR A 48 -6.96 6.16 -10.59
C TYR A 48 -6.47 6.84 -9.33
N ILE A 49 -7.23 7.81 -8.84
CA ILE A 49 -6.89 8.56 -7.63
C ILE A 49 -7.52 7.90 -6.41
N GLN A 50 -6.73 7.70 -5.35
CA GLN A 50 -7.19 7.14 -4.08
C GLN A 50 -7.61 8.25 -3.11
N HIS A 51 -6.68 9.12 -2.73
CA HIS A 51 -6.93 10.23 -1.81
C HIS A 51 -6.24 11.51 -2.30
N GLY A 52 -7.00 12.61 -2.41
CA GLY A 52 -6.44 13.90 -2.83
C GLY A 52 -5.84 13.83 -4.23
N SER A 53 -4.51 13.79 -4.34
CA SER A 53 -3.76 13.62 -5.60
C SER A 53 -2.95 12.31 -5.65
N MET A 54 -3.20 11.39 -4.73
CA MET A 54 -2.43 10.15 -4.59
C MET A 54 -3.01 9.06 -5.51
N PRO A 55 -2.24 8.55 -6.50
CA PRO A 55 -2.66 7.41 -7.31
C PRO A 55 -2.78 6.13 -6.48
N VAL A 56 -3.75 5.27 -6.82
CA VAL A 56 -3.96 3.96 -6.17
C VAL A 56 -2.68 3.13 -6.19
N TYR A 57 -1.98 3.06 -7.32
CA TYR A 57 -0.69 2.37 -7.41
C TYR A 57 0.28 2.80 -6.32
N ARG A 58 0.46 4.12 -6.16
CA ARG A 58 1.41 4.66 -5.18
C ARG A 58 0.96 4.40 -3.77
N HIS A 59 -0.33 4.58 -3.49
CA HIS A 59 -0.93 4.25 -2.20
C HIS A 59 -0.67 2.79 -1.81
N CYS A 60 -0.97 1.83 -2.71
CA CYS A 60 -0.73 0.40 -2.45
C CYS A 60 0.74 0.07 -2.18
N MET A 61 1.67 0.70 -2.93
CA MET A 61 3.11 0.56 -2.69
C MET A 61 3.53 1.11 -1.32
N ASP A 62 3.01 2.28 -0.94
CA ASP A 62 3.30 2.91 0.35
C ASP A 62 2.70 2.10 1.52
N VAL A 63 1.50 1.53 1.36
CA VAL A 63 0.89 0.64 2.35
C VAL A 63 1.70 -0.64 2.52
N ALA A 64 2.20 -1.25 1.44
CA ALA A 64 3.03 -2.45 1.51
C ALA A 64 4.37 -2.17 2.23
N ASP A 65 5.07 -1.08 1.88
CA ASP A 65 6.30 -0.66 2.57
C ASP A 65 6.05 -0.39 4.07
N GLN A 66 4.96 0.32 4.37
CA GLN A 66 4.61 0.64 5.75
C GLN A 66 4.21 -0.59 6.56
N SER A 67 3.55 -1.57 5.94
CA SER A 67 3.19 -2.85 6.58
C SER A 67 4.42 -3.63 7.02
N ILE A 68 5.45 -3.71 6.18
CA ILE A 68 6.74 -4.33 6.54
C ILE A 68 7.41 -3.58 7.70
N LYS A 69 7.41 -2.25 7.69
CA LYS A 69 7.99 -1.44 8.77
C LYS A 69 7.27 -1.65 10.10
N ILE A 70 5.94 -1.70 10.07
CA ILE A 70 5.12 -1.95 11.27
C ILE A 70 5.38 -3.36 11.80
N SER A 71 5.40 -4.40 10.94
CA SER A 71 5.66 -5.77 11.39
C SER A 71 7.01 -5.91 12.08
N LYS A 72 8.06 -5.30 11.51
CA LYS A 72 9.42 -5.27 12.09
C LYS A 72 9.48 -4.48 13.42
N LEU A 73 8.86 -3.31 13.46
CA LEU A 73 8.82 -2.46 14.65
C LEU A 73 8.15 -3.17 15.83
N LEU A 74 7.02 -3.83 15.56
CA LEU A 74 6.25 -4.56 16.57
C LEU A 74 6.80 -5.97 16.83
N ARG A 75 7.83 -6.41 16.09
CA ARG A 75 8.40 -7.76 16.15
C ARG A 75 7.35 -8.86 15.98
N VAL A 76 6.35 -8.60 15.14
CA VAL A 76 5.28 -9.57 14.84
C VAL A 76 5.77 -10.51 13.76
N ASN A 77 5.77 -11.82 14.03
CA ASN A 77 6.10 -12.83 13.02
C ASN A 77 4.94 -12.96 12.03
N CYS A 78 5.11 -12.38 10.84
CA CYS A 78 4.16 -12.40 9.73
C CYS A 78 4.70 -13.20 8.56
N ASN A 79 3.80 -13.75 7.75
CA ASN A 79 4.17 -14.23 6.43
C ASN A 79 4.38 -13.02 5.50
N GLU A 80 5.65 -12.69 5.21
CA GLU A 80 6.01 -11.50 4.42
C GLU A 80 5.42 -11.53 3.01
N ARG A 81 5.35 -12.70 2.37
CA ARG A 81 4.74 -12.86 1.05
C ARG A 81 3.26 -12.46 1.09
N GLU A 82 2.49 -13.02 2.00
CA GLU A 82 1.05 -12.76 2.12
C GLU A 82 0.78 -11.31 2.56
N LEU A 83 1.62 -10.76 3.44
CA LEU A 83 1.55 -9.37 3.89
C LEU A 83 1.74 -8.40 2.72
N ILE A 84 2.79 -8.59 1.91
CA ILE A 84 3.12 -7.72 0.77
C ILE A 84 2.05 -7.84 -0.32
N ARG A 85 1.70 -9.06 -0.73
CA ARG A 85 0.72 -9.30 -1.79
C ARG A 85 -0.66 -8.78 -1.41
N GLY A 86 -1.11 -9.08 -0.19
CA GLY A 86 -2.36 -8.55 0.34
C GLY A 86 -2.38 -7.02 0.39
N ALA A 87 -1.28 -6.39 0.82
CA ALA A 87 -1.15 -4.94 0.85
C ALA A 87 -1.13 -4.30 -0.55
N LEU A 88 -0.51 -4.93 -1.56
CA LEU A 88 -0.54 -4.44 -2.93
C LEU A 88 -1.93 -4.53 -3.56
N LEU A 89 -2.69 -5.58 -3.24
CA LEU A 89 -3.98 -5.87 -3.86
C LEU A 89 -5.17 -5.34 -3.06
N HIS A 90 -4.95 -4.72 -1.90
CA HIS A 90 -6.06 -4.31 -1.04
C HIS A 90 -7.01 -3.31 -1.71
N ASP A 91 -6.51 -2.46 -2.61
CA ASP A 91 -7.25 -1.45 -3.38
C ASP A 91 -7.29 -1.74 -4.89
N TYR A 92 -7.36 -3.03 -5.26
CA TYR A 92 -7.37 -3.47 -6.66
C TYR A 92 -8.75 -3.35 -7.30
N PHE A 93 -9.34 -2.13 -7.31
CA PHE A 93 -10.69 -1.90 -7.83
C PHE A 93 -10.78 -1.43 -9.29
N LEU A 94 -9.71 -1.17 -10.01
CA LEU A 94 -9.58 -0.96 -11.45
C LEU A 94 -10.61 0.00 -12.10
N TYR A 95 -11.00 1.08 -11.39
CA TYR A 95 -11.87 2.14 -11.91
C TYR A 95 -11.65 3.44 -11.15
N ASP A 96 -12.01 4.57 -11.79
CA ASP A 96 -12.03 5.87 -11.10
C ASP A 96 -13.35 5.99 -10.28
N TRP A 97 -13.23 6.00 -8.97
CA TRP A 97 -14.39 6.15 -8.08
C TRP A 97 -14.82 7.62 -7.91
N HIS A 98 -14.05 8.58 -8.42
CA HIS A 98 -14.41 10.00 -8.46
C HIS A 98 -15.23 10.37 -9.71
N ASP A 99 -15.38 9.45 -10.66
CA ASP A 99 -16.16 9.69 -11.88
C ASP A 99 -17.64 9.88 -11.54
N LYS A 100 -18.13 11.12 -11.75
CA LYS A 100 -19.50 11.57 -11.42
C LYS A 100 -20.61 10.88 -12.23
N TYR A 101 -20.25 10.23 -13.33
CA TYR A 101 -21.21 9.54 -14.22
C TYR A 101 -21.45 8.07 -13.85
N ARG A 102 -20.79 7.56 -12.83
CA ARG A 102 -21.06 6.23 -12.29
C ARG A 102 -22.14 6.28 -11.23
N ASP A 103 -23.09 5.32 -11.33
CA ASP A 103 -24.29 5.15 -10.49
C ASP A 103 -24.05 5.22 -8.98
N ASN A 104 -25.12 5.22 -8.19
CA ASN A 104 -25.26 5.32 -6.73
C ASN A 104 -24.23 4.57 -5.85
N TYR A 105 -23.37 3.73 -6.42
CA TYR A 105 -22.25 3.05 -5.76
C TYR A 105 -21.19 4.00 -5.18
N GLN A 106 -21.10 5.26 -5.64
CA GLN A 106 -20.11 6.21 -5.16
C GLN A 106 -20.30 6.59 -3.69
N ARG A 107 -21.55 6.74 -3.26
CA ARG A 107 -21.87 7.11 -1.86
C ARG A 107 -21.49 6.04 -0.85
N LEU A 108 -21.41 4.78 -1.29
CA LEU A 108 -21.12 3.62 -0.47
C LEU A 108 -19.80 2.93 -0.87
N HIS A 109 -18.93 3.63 -1.62
CA HIS A 109 -17.65 3.09 -2.10
C HIS A 109 -16.85 2.43 -0.97
N GLY A 110 -16.75 3.07 0.19
CA GLY A 110 -16.05 2.54 1.36
C GLY A 110 -16.52 1.16 1.82
N PHE A 111 -17.78 0.79 1.57
CA PHE A 111 -18.34 -0.51 1.95
C PHE A 111 -18.17 -1.58 0.86
N TYR A 112 -18.21 -1.19 -0.43
CA TYR A 112 -18.25 -2.15 -1.54
C TYR A 112 -16.89 -2.41 -2.18
N HIS A 113 -15.98 -1.43 -2.16
CA HIS A 113 -14.71 -1.57 -2.87
C HIS A 113 -13.81 -2.72 -2.38
N PRO A 114 -13.79 -3.14 -1.08
CA PRO A 114 -13.01 -4.30 -0.68
C PRO A 114 -13.48 -5.58 -1.38
N GLY A 115 -14.81 -5.74 -1.56
CA GLY A 115 -15.38 -6.86 -2.29
C GLY A 115 -15.06 -6.82 -3.79
N ILE A 116 -14.99 -5.63 -4.38
CA ILE A 116 -14.61 -5.44 -5.79
C ILE A 116 -13.12 -5.74 -5.97
N ALA A 117 -12.27 -5.20 -5.09
CA ALA A 117 -10.84 -5.46 -5.10
C ALA A 117 -10.53 -6.96 -4.98
N LEU A 118 -11.21 -7.65 -4.06
CA LEU A 118 -11.06 -9.09 -3.90
C LEU A 118 -11.47 -9.86 -5.16
N ARG A 119 -12.63 -9.55 -5.75
CA ARG A 119 -13.09 -10.21 -6.99
C ARG A 119 -12.13 -9.98 -8.16
N ASN A 120 -11.61 -8.77 -8.32
CA ASN A 120 -10.64 -8.47 -9.37
C ASN A 120 -9.32 -9.21 -9.15
N ALA A 121 -8.82 -9.20 -7.93
CA ALA A 121 -7.59 -9.91 -7.59
C ALA A 121 -7.71 -11.43 -7.79
N GLN A 122 -8.86 -12.04 -7.44
CA GLN A 122 -9.12 -13.47 -7.63
C GLN A 122 -9.20 -13.90 -9.10
N LYS A 123 -9.51 -12.98 -10.02
CA LYS A 123 -9.52 -13.28 -11.47
C LYS A 123 -8.11 -13.44 -12.05
N GLU A 124 -7.13 -12.77 -11.45
CA GLU A 124 -5.77 -12.70 -11.99
C GLU A 124 -4.74 -13.45 -11.15
N TYR A 125 -5.01 -13.62 -9.85
CA TYR A 125 -4.05 -14.20 -8.90
C TYR A 125 -4.67 -15.33 -8.08
N SER A 126 -3.88 -16.38 -7.86
CA SER A 126 -4.21 -17.38 -6.84
C SER A 126 -3.91 -16.81 -5.46
N LEU A 127 -4.96 -16.46 -4.71
CA LEU A 127 -4.87 -15.82 -3.41
C LEU A 127 -4.99 -16.85 -2.28
N SER A 128 -4.12 -16.75 -1.26
CA SER A 128 -4.28 -17.47 -0.01
C SER A 128 -5.47 -16.92 0.80
N ASP A 129 -5.90 -17.65 1.82
CA ASP A 129 -7.00 -17.19 2.68
C ASP A 129 -6.61 -15.95 3.50
N ARG A 130 -5.32 -15.79 3.85
CA ARG A 130 -4.83 -14.58 4.51
C ARG A 130 -4.82 -13.38 3.56
N GLU A 131 -4.39 -13.55 2.30
CA GLU A 131 -4.46 -12.49 1.29
C GLU A 131 -5.91 -12.04 1.07
N LYS A 132 -6.86 -12.99 1.02
CA LYS A 132 -8.30 -12.68 0.94
C LYS A 132 -8.80 -11.94 2.18
N ASP A 133 -8.37 -12.34 3.37
CA ASP A 133 -8.73 -11.67 4.63
C ASP A 133 -8.21 -10.24 4.67
N ILE A 134 -6.95 -10.01 4.28
CA ILE A 134 -6.35 -8.68 4.16
C ILE A 134 -7.20 -7.80 3.26
N ILE A 135 -7.46 -8.24 2.02
CA ILE A 135 -8.18 -7.44 1.03
C ILE A 135 -9.61 -7.14 1.50
N LYS A 136 -10.32 -8.14 2.02
CA LYS A 136 -11.75 -8.02 2.35
C LYS A 136 -12.02 -7.20 3.61
N LYS A 137 -11.14 -7.28 4.63
CA LYS A 137 -11.44 -6.77 5.97
C LYS A 137 -10.69 -5.50 6.38
N ARG A 138 -9.84 -4.96 5.51
CA ARG A 138 -9.04 -3.77 5.79
C ARG A 138 -9.84 -2.51 6.18
N MET A 139 -11.11 -2.45 5.79
CA MET A 139 -11.98 -1.31 6.13
C MET A 139 -12.51 -1.33 7.56
N TRP A 140 -12.14 -2.32 8.37
CA TRP A 140 -12.49 -2.29 9.79
C TRP A 140 -12.01 -0.97 10.46
N PRO A 141 -12.80 -0.32 11.35
CA PRO A 141 -14.12 -0.70 11.87
C PRO A 141 -15.32 -0.24 11.02
N LEU A 142 -15.12 0.36 9.85
CA LEU A 142 -16.22 0.74 8.96
C LEU A 142 -17.05 -0.49 8.55
N THR A 143 -16.38 -1.61 8.28
CA THR A 143 -17.02 -2.93 8.13
C THR A 143 -17.03 -3.65 9.48
N ILE A 144 -18.14 -4.33 9.79
CA ILE A 144 -18.38 -4.93 11.13
C ILE A 144 -17.42 -6.09 11.42
N ILE A 145 -17.00 -6.84 10.38
CA ILE A 145 -16.19 -8.06 10.56
C ILE A 145 -14.72 -7.68 10.71
N PRO A 146 -14.08 -7.95 11.86
CA PRO A 146 -12.68 -7.60 12.09
C PRO A 146 -11.73 -8.51 11.29
N PRO A 147 -10.49 -8.06 11.06
CA PRO A 147 -9.41 -8.89 10.54
C PRO A 147 -9.21 -10.18 11.35
N ALA A 148 -8.99 -11.32 10.67
CA ALA A 148 -8.84 -12.62 11.32
C ALA A 148 -7.36 -13.01 11.51
N CYS A 149 -6.42 -12.40 10.79
CA CYS A 149 -5.00 -12.69 10.89
C CYS A 149 -4.17 -11.44 11.20
N ARG A 150 -2.94 -11.66 11.68
CA ARG A 150 -1.99 -10.58 12.06
C ARG A 150 -1.68 -9.67 10.88
N GLU A 151 -1.46 -10.27 9.72
CA GLU A 151 -1.16 -9.59 8.49
C GLU A 151 -2.29 -8.60 8.12
N ALA A 152 -3.55 -9.01 8.25
CA ALA A 152 -4.69 -8.16 7.98
C ALA A 152 -4.80 -6.99 8.98
N TRP A 153 -4.49 -7.19 10.26
CA TRP A 153 -4.42 -6.11 11.25
C TRP A 153 -3.32 -5.09 10.91
N ILE A 154 -2.14 -5.59 10.52
CA ILE A 154 -1.00 -4.73 10.14
C ILE A 154 -1.33 -3.91 8.90
N VAL A 155 -1.87 -4.53 7.84
CA VAL A 155 -2.25 -3.81 6.62
C VAL A 155 -3.36 -2.81 6.91
N THR A 156 -4.36 -3.15 7.73
CA THR A 156 -5.40 -2.22 8.16
C THR A 156 -4.82 -0.99 8.88
N ALA A 157 -3.85 -1.18 9.77
CA ALA A 157 -3.18 -0.07 10.45
C ALA A 157 -2.31 0.77 9.49
N ALA A 158 -1.58 0.11 8.60
CA ALA A 158 -0.75 0.76 7.59
C ALA A 158 -1.58 1.60 6.61
N ASP A 159 -2.69 1.04 6.11
CA ASP A 159 -3.63 1.74 5.22
C ASP A 159 -4.18 3.01 5.87
N LYS A 160 -4.70 2.92 7.09
CA LYS A 160 -5.20 4.09 7.83
C LYS A 160 -4.13 5.16 8.07
N TYR A 161 -2.91 4.73 8.41
CA TYR A 161 -1.78 5.64 8.59
C TYR A 161 -1.41 6.35 7.27
N CYS A 162 -1.31 5.62 6.16
CA CYS A 162 -1.02 6.19 4.85
C CYS A 162 -2.13 7.15 4.40
N SER A 163 -3.40 6.73 4.49
CA SER A 163 -4.57 7.54 4.12
C SER A 163 -4.66 8.84 4.93
N LEU A 164 -4.34 8.79 6.23
CA LEU A 164 -4.30 10.00 7.07
C LEU A 164 -3.23 10.98 6.59
N LEU A 165 -2.00 10.49 6.32
CA LEU A 165 -0.91 11.34 5.82
C LEU A 165 -1.22 11.95 4.45
N GLU A 166 -1.87 11.20 3.57
CA GLU A 166 -2.28 11.64 2.24
C GLU A 166 -3.37 12.71 2.31
N THR A 167 -4.39 12.49 3.15
CA THR A 167 -5.49 13.44 3.37
C THR A 167 -4.98 14.75 3.99
N LEU A 168 -4.06 14.67 4.93
CA LEU A 168 -3.43 15.87 5.54
C LEU A 168 -2.39 16.52 4.60
N LYS A 169 -2.22 16.04 3.37
CA LYS A 169 -1.21 16.50 2.39
C LYS A 169 0.23 16.44 2.91
N LEU A 170 0.49 15.67 3.93
CA LEU A 170 1.83 15.44 4.48
C LEU A 170 2.64 14.48 3.58
N ARG A 171 1.96 13.65 2.80
CA ARG A 171 2.51 12.92 1.65
C ARG A 171 1.94 13.54 0.38
N ARG A 172 2.73 14.31 -0.33
CA ARG A 172 2.39 14.76 -1.68
C ARG A 172 2.63 13.62 -2.63
N GLY A 173 1.61 13.27 -3.43
CA GLY A 173 1.81 12.51 -4.65
C GLY A 173 2.74 13.31 -5.55
N SER A 174 4.03 12.99 -5.55
CA SER A 174 5.00 13.59 -6.46
C SER A 174 4.60 13.16 -7.87
N GLY A 175 4.03 14.06 -8.64
CA GLY A 175 3.65 13.87 -10.04
C GLY A 175 4.83 13.66 -11.00
N LYS A 176 6.01 13.34 -10.49
CA LYS A 176 7.18 12.83 -11.22
C LYS A 176 7.80 11.73 -10.41
N THR A 177 7.48 10.50 -10.76
CA THR A 177 8.15 9.31 -10.24
C THR A 177 9.62 9.42 -10.63
N ARG A 178 10.49 9.64 -9.64
CA ARG A 178 11.96 9.63 -9.77
C ARG A 178 12.50 8.23 -10.15
N MET A 179 11.67 7.40 -10.77
CA MET A 179 11.99 6.08 -11.31
C MET A 179 12.32 6.10 -12.82
N GLU A 180 12.28 7.28 -13.48
CA GLU A 180 12.67 7.40 -14.89
C GLU A 180 14.17 7.65 -15.10
N ILE A 181 15.01 7.61 -14.06
CA ILE A 181 16.45 7.75 -14.18
C ILE A 181 17.14 6.42 -13.86
N ALA A 182 16.76 5.38 -14.58
CA ALA A 182 17.54 4.16 -14.73
C ALA A 182 17.07 3.44 -16.01
N LYS A 183 17.37 4.07 -17.14
CA LYS A 183 17.60 3.39 -18.42
C LYS A 183 19.07 3.23 -18.65
#